data_c3955278b66df2916d81547ec96cf5dd
#
_entry.id   c3955278b66df2916d81547ec96cf5dd
#
_cell.length_a   1.000
_cell.length_b   1.000
_cell.length_c   1.000
_cell.angle_alpha   90.00
_cell.angle_beta   90.00
_cell.angle_gamma   90.00
#
_symmetry.space_group_name_H-M   'P 1'
#
loop_
_entity.id
_entity.type
_entity.pdbx_description
1 polymer ?
#
loop_
_entity_poly.entity_id
_entity_poly.type
_entity_poly.pdbx_seq_one_letter_code
_entity_poly.pdbx_strand_id
1 'polypeptide(L)'
;MFQGFSQNAIDFLWGISLNNERGWFMAHKQDFTDYVDVPMRELGKEVFSALAEDYPKQDWRLHVCRIYRDARRLHGRGPYKEHLWFTIERPHERFESVPALYFELAPNYYSYGCGYWDAGAATMAKLRARIDNDPKPLERLARRLNKSKFVLSGEEFKRPKGDAGKLLNPWYNRKNIAIGYDDNPEGVLFTPQLKDDVLDGFRFLMPYYQYLDTLAGDMEPNR
;
A
#
# COMPACT_ATOMS: atom_id res chain seq x y z
N MET A 1 19.85 -3.58 -10.93
CA MET A 1 20.03 -3.48 -9.44
C MET A 1 19.63 -2.08 -9.03
N PHE A 2 18.71 -1.95 -8.10
CA PHE A 2 18.18 -0.68 -7.61
C PHE A 2 19.27 0.19 -6.97
N GLN A 3 19.38 1.43 -7.40
CA GLN A 3 20.41 2.39 -6.96
C GLN A 3 19.84 3.59 -6.19
N GLY A 4 18.55 3.60 -5.93
CA GLY A 4 17.79 4.74 -5.46
C GLY A 4 17.00 5.40 -6.57
N PHE A 5 16.01 6.19 -6.21
CA PHE A 5 15.41 7.14 -7.14
C PHE A 5 16.36 8.34 -7.32
N SER A 6 16.00 9.29 -8.15
CA SER A 6 16.77 10.53 -8.35
C SER A 6 15.85 11.74 -8.22
N GLN A 7 16.44 12.93 -8.07
CA GLN A 7 15.68 14.18 -8.11
C GLN A 7 14.86 14.30 -9.41
N ASN A 8 15.38 13.77 -10.54
CA ASN A 8 14.67 13.77 -11.82
C ASN A 8 13.35 12.98 -11.76
N ALA A 9 13.25 11.95 -10.90
CA ALA A 9 11.98 11.24 -10.70
C ALA A 9 10.93 12.14 -10.06
N ILE A 10 11.33 12.90 -9.05
CA ILE A 10 10.45 13.87 -8.36
C ILE A 10 10.06 15.00 -9.30
N ASP A 11 11.03 15.54 -10.06
CA ASP A 11 10.80 16.61 -11.03
C ASP A 11 9.83 16.14 -12.13
N PHE A 12 9.97 14.90 -12.62
CA PHE A 12 9.01 14.32 -13.57
C PHE A 12 7.61 14.23 -12.95
N LEU A 13 7.48 13.75 -11.72
CA LEU A 13 6.17 13.59 -11.06
C LEU A 13 5.50 14.95 -10.81
N TRP A 14 6.25 15.99 -10.46
CA TRP A 14 5.76 17.36 -10.42
C TRP A 14 5.36 17.85 -11.81
N GLY A 15 6.21 17.61 -12.82
CA GLY A 15 5.93 17.99 -14.21
C GLY A 15 4.62 17.42 -14.73
N ILE A 16 4.39 16.11 -14.53
CA ILE A 16 3.14 15.46 -14.98
C ILE A 16 1.92 15.89 -14.14
N SER A 17 2.10 16.27 -12.88
CA SER A 17 0.99 16.77 -12.07
C SER A 17 0.50 18.14 -12.53
N LEU A 18 1.41 18.99 -13.05
CA LEU A 18 1.11 20.33 -13.56
C LEU A 18 0.68 20.31 -15.04
N ASN A 19 1.12 19.32 -15.82
CA ASN A 19 0.93 19.25 -17.27
C ASN A 19 0.37 17.87 -17.66
N ASN A 20 -0.78 17.50 -17.08
CA ASN A 20 -1.34 16.13 -17.22
C ASN A 20 -2.05 15.94 -18.55
N GLU A 21 -1.29 16.03 -19.65
CA GLU A 21 -1.76 15.90 -21.02
C GLU A 21 -0.82 15.04 -21.89
N ARG A 22 -1.36 14.52 -22.98
CA ARG A 22 -0.64 13.60 -23.87
C ARG A 22 0.60 14.23 -24.51
N GLY A 23 0.52 15.50 -24.92
CA GLY A 23 1.64 16.20 -25.57
C GLY A 23 2.85 16.28 -24.65
N TRP A 24 2.64 16.74 -23.43
CA TRP A 24 3.69 16.83 -22.42
C TRP A 24 4.31 15.46 -22.10
N PHE A 25 3.46 14.45 -21.83
CA PHE A 25 3.95 13.11 -21.52
C PHE A 25 4.79 12.51 -22.66
N MET A 26 4.36 12.70 -23.92
CA MET A 26 5.13 12.15 -25.06
C MET A 26 6.48 12.80 -25.21
N ALA A 27 6.62 14.09 -24.88
CA ALA A 27 7.90 14.80 -24.88
C ALA A 27 8.84 14.33 -23.75
N HIS A 28 8.29 13.87 -22.61
CA HIS A 28 9.05 13.45 -21.41
C HIS A 28 8.95 11.92 -21.14
N LYS A 29 8.57 11.15 -22.17
CA LYS A 29 8.38 9.70 -22.00
C LYS A 29 9.66 8.97 -21.62
N GLN A 30 10.80 9.42 -22.13
CA GLN A 30 12.10 8.84 -21.79
C GLN A 30 12.44 9.12 -20.32
N ASP A 31 12.21 10.35 -19.84
CA ASP A 31 12.40 10.71 -18.43
C ASP A 31 11.56 9.84 -17.51
N PHE A 32 10.28 9.59 -17.87
CA PHE A 32 9.43 8.66 -17.15
C PHE A 32 10.05 7.27 -17.08
N THR A 33 10.51 6.76 -18.23
CA THR A 33 11.07 5.40 -18.29
C THR A 33 12.33 5.29 -17.44
N ASP A 34 13.26 6.21 -17.60
CA ASP A 34 14.60 6.13 -16.99
C ASP A 34 14.58 6.46 -15.49
N TYR A 35 13.79 7.46 -15.09
CA TYR A 35 13.85 7.97 -13.72
C TYR A 35 12.74 7.44 -12.81
N VAL A 36 11.61 6.97 -13.37
CA VAL A 36 10.47 6.53 -12.56
C VAL A 36 10.15 5.05 -12.76
N ASP A 37 9.86 4.59 -14.00
CA ASP A 37 9.35 3.24 -14.25
C ASP A 37 10.43 2.18 -14.01
N VAL A 38 11.64 2.36 -14.52
CA VAL A 38 12.76 1.41 -14.35
C VAL A 38 13.15 1.30 -12.87
N PRO A 39 13.44 2.39 -12.13
CA PRO A 39 13.75 2.27 -10.71
C PRO A 39 12.62 1.67 -9.88
N MET A 40 11.35 2.00 -10.16
CA MET A 40 10.19 1.41 -9.46
C MET A 40 10.12 -0.10 -9.66
N ARG A 41 10.37 -0.58 -10.88
CA ARG A 41 10.40 -2.02 -11.21
C ARG A 41 11.59 -2.74 -10.59
N GLU A 42 12.75 -2.10 -10.55
CA GLU A 42 13.94 -2.67 -9.90
C GLU A 42 13.72 -2.82 -8.40
N LEU A 43 13.26 -1.76 -7.72
CA LEU A 43 12.93 -1.80 -6.30
C LEU A 43 11.89 -2.90 -6.01
N GLY A 44 10.78 -2.88 -6.75
CA GLY A 44 9.70 -3.85 -6.57
C GLY A 44 10.18 -5.29 -6.77
N LYS A 45 11.01 -5.56 -7.79
CA LYS A 45 11.55 -6.90 -8.08
C LYS A 45 12.51 -7.36 -6.99
N GLU A 46 13.41 -6.51 -6.52
CA GLU A 46 14.39 -6.88 -5.50
C GLU A 46 13.72 -7.12 -4.13
N VAL A 47 12.79 -6.25 -3.73
CA VAL A 47 12.00 -6.43 -2.51
C VAL A 47 11.13 -7.70 -2.60
N PHE A 48 10.48 -7.93 -3.74
CA PHE A 48 9.68 -9.12 -3.99
C PHE A 48 10.51 -10.40 -3.85
N SER A 49 11.70 -10.45 -4.47
CA SER A 49 12.56 -11.63 -4.44
C SER A 49 13.00 -11.96 -3.01
N ALA A 50 13.44 -10.95 -2.25
CA ALA A 50 13.86 -11.13 -0.86
C ALA A 50 12.67 -11.55 0.05
N LEU A 51 11.49 -10.96 -0.16
CA LEU A 51 10.29 -11.33 0.59
C LEU A 51 9.84 -12.77 0.29
N ALA A 52 9.96 -13.21 -0.97
CA ALA A 52 9.64 -14.57 -1.36
C ALA A 52 10.61 -15.62 -0.76
N GLU A 53 11.87 -15.25 -0.58
CA GLU A 53 12.86 -16.07 0.13
C GLU A 53 12.53 -16.16 1.64
N ASP A 54 12.12 -15.06 2.26
CA ASP A 54 11.73 -15.02 3.68
C ASP A 54 10.45 -15.81 3.96
N TYR A 55 9.52 -15.85 3.00
CA TYR A 55 8.19 -16.47 3.14
C TYR A 55 7.88 -17.46 2.01
N PRO A 56 8.65 -18.57 1.88
CA PRO A 56 8.58 -19.47 0.72
C PRO A 56 7.28 -20.28 0.62
N LYS A 57 6.46 -20.28 1.67
CA LYS A 57 5.15 -20.95 1.67
C LYS A 57 4.01 -20.05 1.21
N GLN A 58 4.28 -18.75 1.10
CA GLN A 58 3.31 -17.77 0.65
C GLN A 58 3.41 -17.65 -0.87
N ASP A 59 2.30 -17.81 -1.56
CA ASP A 59 2.24 -17.49 -2.97
C ASP A 59 2.14 -15.97 -3.13
N TRP A 60 3.06 -15.39 -3.89
CA TRP A 60 3.22 -13.95 -4.04
C TRP A 60 3.09 -13.50 -5.49
N ARG A 61 2.47 -12.37 -5.69
CA ARG A 61 2.40 -11.65 -6.95
C ARG A 61 2.87 -10.21 -6.77
N LEU A 62 3.84 -9.81 -7.59
CA LEU A 62 4.22 -8.40 -7.73
C LEU A 62 3.37 -7.74 -8.82
N HIS A 63 2.75 -6.63 -8.50
CA HIS A 63 2.07 -5.77 -9.46
C HIS A 63 2.69 -4.36 -9.42
N VAL A 64 3.26 -3.89 -10.53
CA VAL A 64 3.71 -2.50 -10.69
C VAL A 64 2.67 -1.76 -11.49
N CYS A 65 2.13 -0.68 -10.94
CA CYS A 65 1.08 0.08 -11.60
C CYS A 65 1.61 0.75 -12.88
N ARG A 66 0.76 0.84 -13.89
CA ARG A 66 1.04 1.65 -15.08
C ARG A 66 0.70 3.11 -14.84
N ILE A 67 1.40 4.03 -15.48
CA ILE A 67 1.14 5.49 -15.35
C ILE A 67 -0.23 5.90 -15.88
N TYR A 68 -0.79 5.19 -16.87
CA TYR A 68 -2.08 5.53 -17.47
C TYR A 68 -3.24 5.31 -16.49
N ARG A 69 -4.13 6.32 -16.37
CA ARG A 69 -5.41 6.16 -15.70
C ARG A 69 -6.37 5.33 -16.58
N ASP A 70 -7.32 4.66 -15.97
CA ASP A 70 -8.44 4.05 -16.69
C ASP A 70 -9.33 5.19 -17.25
N ALA A 71 -9.52 5.22 -18.56
CA ALA A 71 -10.31 6.23 -19.25
C ALA A 71 -11.75 6.36 -18.70
N ARG A 72 -12.31 5.25 -18.17
CA ARG A 72 -13.63 5.22 -17.54
C ARG A 72 -13.68 5.92 -16.18
N ARG A 73 -12.54 6.20 -15.55
CA ARG A 73 -12.40 6.74 -14.20
C ARG A 73 -11.65 8.08 -14.16
N LEU A 74 -11.62 8.81 -15.25
CA LEU A 74 -10.91 10.10 -15.30
C LEU A 74 -11.57 11.16 -14.40
N HIS A 75 -12.90 11.23 -14.38
CA HIS A 75 -13.65 12.20 -13.56
C HIS A 75 -13.10 13.63 -13.63
N GLY A 76 -12.74 14.10 -14.83
CA GLY A 76 -12.14 15.42 -15.04
C GLY A 76 -10.64 15.54 -14.75
N ARG A 77 -10.00 14.46 -14.29
CA ARG A 77 -8.53 14.41 -14.11
C ARG A 77 -7.85 14.04 -15.43
N GLY A 78 -6.58 14.44 -15.57
CA GLY A 78 -5.78 14.08 -16.76
C GLY A 78 -5.55 12.56 -16.91
N PRO A 79 -5.06 12.13 -18.09
CA PRO A 79 -4.95 10.71 -18.45
C PRO A 79 -3.85 9.94 -17.70
N TYR A 80 -2.99 10.62 -16.97
CA TYR A 80 -1.87 10.02 -16.27
C TYR A 80 -2.04 10.10 -14.75
N LYS A 81 -1.44 9.13 -14.04
CA LYS A 81 -1.29 9.19 -12.58
C LYS A 81 -0.15 10.15 -12.23
N GLU A 82 -0.30 10.83 -11.13
CA GLU A 82 0.67 11.76 -10.57
C GLU A 82 1.52 11.11 -9.48
N HIS A 83 1.24 9.85 -9.16
CA HIS A 83 1.96 8.99 -8.26
C HIS A 83 1.98 7.56 -8.81
N LEU A 84 3.02 6.80 -8.51
CA LEU A 84 3.15 5.42 -8.92
C LEU A 84 3.44 4.53 -7.73
N TRP A 85 3.02 3.26 -7.85
CA TRP A 85 3.21 2.29 -6.78
C TRP A 85 3.45 0.89 -7.35
N PHE A 86 3.99 0.03 -6.50
CA PHE A 86 3.83 -1.41 -6.67
C PHE A 86 3.14 -2.02 -5.46
N THR A 87 2.51 -3.19 -5.65
CA THR A 87 1.96 -4.03 -4.60
C THR A 87 2.57 -5.42 -4.64
N ILE A 88 2.69 -6.05 -3.46
CA ILE A 88 2.99 -7.47 -3.30
C ILE A 88 1.84 -8.06 -2.50
N GLU A 89 1.15 -9.02 -3.12
CA GLU A 89 -0.09 -9.58 -2.62
C GLU A 89 -0.21 -11.06 -3.00
N ARG A 90 -1.13 -11.80 -2.43
CA ARG A 90 -1.44 -13.12 -2.95
C ARG A 90 -2.13 -13.04 -4.31
N PRO A 91 -1.99 -14.05 -5.20
CA PRO A 91 -2.81 -14.14 -6.40
C PRO A 91 -4.29 -14.14 -6.05
N HIS A 92 -5.08 -13.43 -6.82
CA HIS A 92 -6.53 -13.29 -6.62
C HIS A 92 -7.26 -13.10 -7.96
N GLU A 93 -8.55 -13.36 -7.97
CA GLU A 93 -9.39 -13.11 -9.13
C GLU A 93 -9.62 -11.60 -9.33
N ARG A 94 -10.00 -11.21 -10.56
CA ARG A 94 -10.06 -9.81 -11.01
C ARG A 94 -10.88 -8.87 -10.11
N PHE A 95 -11.88 -9.38 -9.44
CA PHE A 95 -12.79 -8.57 -8.59
C PHE A 95 -12.69 -8.93 -7.10
N GLU A 96 -11.81 -9.83 -6.74
CA GLU A 96 -11.52 -10.14 -5.37
C GLU A 96 -10.64 -9.04 -4.78
N SER A 97 -11.03 -8.52 -3.62
CA SER A 97 -10.21 -7.60 -2.86
C SER A 97 -9.37 -8.38 -1.86
N VAL A 98 -8.09 -8.09 -1.81
CA VAL A 98 -7.12 -8.71 -0.91
C VAL A 98 -6.26 -7.63 -0.24
N PRO A 99 -5.69 -7.90 0.93
CA PRO A 99 -4.68 -7.02 1.49
C PRO A 99 -3.40 -7.07 0.66
N ALA A 100 -2.66 -5.98 0.63
CA ALA A 100 -1.40 -5.89 -0.09
C ALA A 100 -0.33 -5.17 0.75
N LEU A 101 0.92 -5.58 0.59
CA LEU A 101 2.08 -4.76 0.90
C LEU A 101 2.30 -3.81 -0.26
N TYR A 102 2.70 -2.57 0.00
CA TYR A 102 2.86 -1.56 -1.05
C TYR A 102 4.05 -0.65 -0.82
N PHE A 103 4.58 -0.13 -1.90
CA PHE A 103 5.41 1.07 -1.95
C PHE A 103 4.81 2.04 -2.95
N GLU A 104 4.75 3.31 -2.61
CA GLU A 104 4.21 4.39 -3.44
C GLU A 104 5.19 5.56 -3.47
N LEU A 105 5.35 6.16 -4.65
CA LEU A 105 6.12 7.39 -4.87
C LEU A 105 5.20 8.45 -5.47
N ALA A 106 5.13 9.59 -4.80
CA ALA A 106 4.44 10.81 -5.22
C ALA A 106 5.41 12.00 -5.27
N PRO A 107 5.03 13.14 -5.88
CA PRO A 107 5.93 14.28 -5.98
C PRO A 107 6.31 14.89 -4.62
N ASN A 108 5.47 14.73 -3.59
CA ASN A 108 5.63 15.35 -2.28
C ASN A 108 5.80 14.37 -1.12
N TYR A 109 5.76 13.06 -1.37
CA TYR A 109 6.03 12.01 -0.38
C TYR A 109 6.41 10.69 -1.06
N TYR A 110 7.00 9.79 -0.30
CA TYR A 110 6.95 8.36 -0.59
C TYR A 110 6.36 7.64 0.63
N SER A 111 5.74 6.50 0.37
CA SER A 111 5.05 5.72 1.39
C SER A 111 5.26 4.24 1.17
N TYR A 112 5.31 3.47 2.26
CA TYR A 112 5.24 2.02 2.18
C TYR A 112 4.51 1.45 3.39
N GLY A 113 3.83 0.33 3.16
CA GLY A 113 2.94 -0.19 4.17
C GLY A 113 2.24 -1.47 3.79
N CYS A 114 1.17 -1.74 4.52
CA CYS A 114 0.23 -2.82 4.30
C CYS A 114 -1.20 -2.29 4.36
N GLY A 115 -2.06 -2.71 3.46
CA GLY A 115 -3.44 -2.23 3.49
C GLY A 115 -4.44 -3.19 2.85
N TYR A 116 -5.68 -2.97 3.21
CA TYR A 116 -6.86 -3.59 2.63
C TYR A 116 -7.77 -2.47 2.11
N TRP A 117 -7.32 -1.82 0.99
CA TRP A 117 -7.94 -0.59 0.49
C TRP A 117 -9.38 -0.78 0.01
N ASP A 118 -9.62 -1.84 -0.75
CA ASP A 118 -10.94 -2.16 -1.28
C ASP A 118 -11.69 -3.16 -0.39
N ALA A 119 -11.44 -3.12 0.92
CA ALA A 119 -12.16 -3.94 1.87
C ALA A 119 -13.66 -3.65 1.77
N GLY A 120 -14.40 -4.60 1.23
CA GLY A 120 -15.85 -4.50 1.14
C GLY A 120 -16.51 -4.46 2.53
N ALA A 121 -17.77 -4.03 2.57
CA ALA A 121 -18.53 -3.99 3.83
C ALA A 121 -18.56 -5.35 4.54
N ALA A 122 -18.64 -6.45 3.80
CA ALA A 122 -18.60 -7.83 4.32
C ALA A 122 -17.25 -8.13 4.99
N THR A 123 -16.13 -7.80 4.35
CA THR A 123 -14.77 -7.98 4.91
C THR A 123 -14.60 -7.22 6.22
N MET A 124 -15.04 -5.96 6.25
CA MET A 124 -14.98 -5.16 7.47
C MET A 124 -15.95 -5.62 8.55
N ALA A 125 -17.07 -6.26 8.19
CA ALA A 125 -17.95 -6.94 9.14
C ALA A 125 -17.27 -8.16 9.75
N LYS A 126 -16.56 -8.98 8.96
CA LYS A 126 -15.76 -10.11 9.44
C LYS A 126 -14.66 -9.65 10.41
N LEU A 127 -13.96 -8.54 10.11
CA LEU A 127 -12.97 -7.96 11.02
C LEU A 127 -13.60 -7.61 12.38
N ARG A 128 -14.75 -6.92 12.38
CA ARG A 128 -15.45 -6.58 13.63
C ARG A 128 -15.88 -7.82 14.40
N ALA A 129 -16.50 -8.79 13.73
CA ALA A 129 -16.92 -10.05 14.36
C ALA A 129 -15.73 -10.83 14.96
N ARG A 130 -14.56 -10.81 14.28
CA ARG A 130 -13.33 -11.41 14.81
C ARG A 130 -12.85 -10.70 16.07
N ILE A 131 -12.91 -9.35 16.09
CA ILE A 131 -12.58 -8.55 17.28
C ILE A 131 -13.56 -8.83 18.43
N ASP A 132 -14.85 -8.88 18.14
CA ASP A 132 -15.90 -9.16 19.15
C ASP A 132 -15.75 -10.55 19.76
N ASN A 133 -15.34 -11.53 18.96
CA ASN A 133 -15.16 -12.92 19.41
C ASN A 133 -13.85 -13.11 20.19
N ASP A 134 -12.73 -12.62 19.68
CA ASP A 134 -11.41 -12.67 20.34
C ASP A 134 -10.57 -11.43 19.99
N PRO A 135 -10.57 -10.39 20.83
CA PRO A 135 -9.79 -9.18 20.59
C PRO A 135 -8.28 -9.36 20.77
N LYS A 136 -7.82 -10.37 21.52
CA LYS A 136 -6.43 -10.51 21.97
C LYS A 136 -5.40 -10.57 20.84
N PRO A 137 -5.63 -11.25 19.69
CA PRO A 137 -4.68 -11.23 18.58
C PRO A 137 -4.45 -9.81 18.05
N LEU A 138 -5.53 -9.05 17.80
CA LEU A 138 -5.42 -7.68 17.29
C LEU A 138 -4.90 -6.71 18.35
N GLU A 139 -5.20 -6.90 19.63
CA GLU A 139 -4.63 -6.09 20.71
C GLU A 139 -3.08 -6.18 20.73
N ARG A 140 -2.51 -7.39 20.56
CA ARG A 140 -1.06 -7.56 20.48
C ARG A 140 -0.47 -6.78 19.31
N LEU A 141 -1.10 -6.87 18.13
CA LEU A 141 -0.70 -6.13 16.93
C LEU A 141 -0.83 -4.61 17.14
N ALA A 142 -1.96 -4.13 17.67
CA ALA A 142 -2.18 -2.72 17.93
C ALA A 142 -1.17 -2.14 18.93
N ARG A 143 -0.84 -2.86 20.01
CA ARG A 143 0.21 -2.45 20.97
C ARG A 143 1.60 -2.42 20.33
N ARG A 144 1.90 -3.35 19.42
CA ARG A 144 3.15 -3.37 18.65
C ARG A 144 3.23 -2.19 17.68
N LEU A 145 2.12 -1.90 16.97
CA LEU A 145 2.03 -0.78 16.04
C LEU A 145 2.29 0.55 16.73
N ASN A 146 1.66 0.77 17.90
CA ASN A 146 1.80 2.01 18.68
C ASN A 146 3.23 2.30 19.15
N LYS A 147 4.15 1.35 19.03
CA LYS A 147 5.59 1.49 19.36
C LYS A 147 6.49 1.58 18.13
N SER A 148 5.91 1.69 16.96
CA SER A 148 6.61 1.72 15.68
C SER A 148 6.45 3.08 14.97
N LYS A 149 7.14 3.24 13.85
CA LYS A 149 6.97 4.39 12.96
C LYS A 149 5.72 4.31 12.08
N PHE A 150 5.08 3.14 12.00
CA PHE A 150 3.90 2.93 11.16
C PHE A 150 2.64 3.46 11.82
N VAL A 151 1.75 4.02 11.00
CA VAL A 151 0.50 4.64 11.45
C VAL A 151 -0.69 3.89 10.85
N LEU A 152 -1.68 3.59 11.67
CA LEU A 152 -2.97 3.08 11.22
C LEU A 152 -3.76 4.20 10.56
N SER A 153 -4.22 3.97 9.35
CA SER A 153 -5.04 4.87 8.54
C SER A 153 -6.20 4.14 7.85
N GLY A 154 -6.92 4.83 6.98
CA GLY A 154 -8.12 4.36 6.31
C GLY A 154 -9.32 5.26 6.64
N GLU A 155 -10.40 5.13 5.87
CA GLU A 155 -11.61 5.91 6.11
C GLU A 155 -12.35 5.48 7.38
N GLU A 156 -12.73 6.44 8.19
CA GLU A 156 -13.57 6.20 9.36
C GLU A 156 -15.06 6.34 9.04
N PHE A 157 -15.88 5.59 9.76
CA PHE A 157 -17.32 5.82 9.73
C PHE A 157 -17.68 7.13 10.42
N LYS A 158 -18.55 7.94 9.82
CA LYS A 158 -19.11 9.14 10.46
C LYS A 158 -19.82 8.84 11.80
N ARG A 159 -20.42 7.65 11.90
CA ARG A 159 -21.04 7.13 13.14
C ARG A 159 -20.32 5.83 13.47
N PRO A 160 -19.76 5.69 14.67
CA PRO A 160 -19.13 4.45 15.13
C PRO A 160 -20.05 3.24 14.94
N LYS A 161 -19.47 2.10 14.58
CA LYS A 161 -20.19 0.83 14.43
C LYS A 161 -20.31 0.05 15.75
N GLY A 162 -19.48 0.42 16.72
CA GLY A 162 -19.48 -0.20 18.04
C GLY A 162 -18.34 0.35 18.90
N ASP A 163 -18.20 -0.23 20.08
CA ASP A 163 -17.13 0.08 21.04
C ASP A 163 -16.34 -1.20 21.36
N ALA A 164 -15.12 -1.26 20.86
CA ALA A 164 -14.15 -2.31 21.13
C ALA A 164 -13.03 -1.84 22.10
N GLY A 165 -13.30 -0.79 22.86
CA GLY A 165 -12.36 -0.17 23.77
C GLY A 165 -11.31 0.72 23.10
N LYS A 166 -10.67 1.56 23.89
CA LYS A 166 -9.76 2.63 23.42
C LYS A 166 -8.69 2.14 22.44
N LEU A 167 -8.15 0.95 22.65
CA LEU A 167 -7.06 0.40 21.83
C LEU A 167 -7.55 -0.05 20.44
N LEU A 168 -8.73 -0.68 20.37
CA LEU A 168 -9.22 -1.29 19.15
C LEU A 168 -10.28 -0.46 18.41
N ASN A 169 -10.85 0.57 19.03
CA ASN A 169 -11.80 1.47 18.35
C ASN A 169 -11.26 2.04 17.04
N PRO A 170 -9.98 2.44 16.93
CA PRO A 170 -9.41 2.89 15.66
C PRO A 170 -9.42 1.84 14.54
N TRP A 171 -9.40 0.55 14.87
CA TRP A 171 -9.48 -0.57 13.93
C TRP A 171 -10.93 -0.92 13.60
N TYR A 172 -11.78 -0.94 14.63
CA TYR A 172 -13.17 -1.37 14.56
C TYR A 172 -14.04 -0.43 13.73
N ASN A 173 -13.80 0.86 13.82
CA ASN A 173 -14.65 1.91 13.26
C ASN A 173 -14.18 2.45 11.91
N ARG A 174 -13.36 1.68 11.16
CA ARG A 174 -12.92 2.04 9.81
C ARG A 174 -13.69 1.29 8.73
N LYS A 175 -13.75 1.89 7.53
CA LYS A 175 -14.34 1.31 6.33
C LYS A 175 -13.33 0.44 5.56
N ASN A 176 -12.04 0.74 5.72
CA ASN A 176 -10.90 0.03 5.18
C ASN A 176 -9.71 0.20 6.14
N ILE A 177 -8.69 -0.63 5.98
CA ILE A 177 -7.50 -0.62 6.83
C ILE A 177 -6.28 -0.35 5.97
N ALA A 178 -5.48 0.62 6.37
CA ALA A 178 -4.12 0.81 5.89
C ALA A 178 -3.18 1.09 7.07
N ILE A 179 -1.98 0.57 6.99
CA ILE A 179 -0.90 0.78 7.96
C ILE A 179 0.31 1.19 7.14
N GLY A 180 0.76 2.42 7.29
CA GLY A 180 1.81 2.96 6.45
C GLY A 180 2.81 3.82 7.21
N TYR A 181 3.93 4.04 6.56
CA TYR A 181 4.93 5.03 6.92
C TYR A 181 5.13 5.94 5.72
N ASP A 182 4.96 7.23 5.93
CA ASP A 182 5.14 8.27 4.92
C ASP A 182 6.37 9.10 5.28
N ASP A 183 7.13 9.51 4.28
CA ASP A 183 8.29 10.40 4.45
C ASP A 183 8.43 11.35 3.27
N ASN A 184 9.23 12.39 3.46
CA ASN A 184 9.55 13.36 2.41
C ASN A 184 10.40 12.69 1.31
N PRO A 185 10.31 13.17 0.05
CA PRO A 185 11.07 12.63 -1.06
C PRO A 185 12.53 13.11 -1.05
N GLU A 186 13.27 12.72 -0.01
CA GLU A 186 14.66 13.10 0.22
C GLU A 186 15.46 11.96 0.89
N GLY A 187 16.72 12.18 1.16
CA GLY A 187 17.57 11.30 1.95
C GLY A 187 17.66 9.89 1.40
N VAL A 188 17.11 8.91 2.15
CA VAL A 188 17.21 7.48 1.83
C VAL A 188 16.52 7.12 0.51
N LEU A 189 15.50 7.88 0.08
CA LEU A 189 14.82 7.68 -1.20
C LEU A 189 15.80 7.66 -2.40
N PHE A 190 16.86 8.45 -2.33
CA PHE A 190 17.86 8.60 -3.38
C PHE A 190 19.05 7.64 -3.24
N THR A 191 18.94 6.63 -2.40
CA THR A 191 20.02 5.67 -2.12
C THR A 191 19.57 4.22 -2.29
N PRO A 192 20.49 3.29 -2.52
CA PRO A 192 20.18 1.85 -2.53
C PRO A 192 19.60 1.32 -1.21
N GLN A 193 19.84 2.02 -0.10
CA GLN A 193 19.36 1.66 1.24
C GLN A 193 17.83 1.63 1.34
N LEU A 194 17.10 2.40 0.50
CA LEU A 194 15.64 2.38 0.46
C LEU A 194 15.08 0.97 0.32
N LYS A 195 15.74 0.12 -0.48
CA LYS A 195 15.32 -1.28 -0.65
C LYS A 195 15.28 -2.02 0.69
N ASP A 196 16.32 -1.87 1.49
CA ASP A 196 16.41 -2.56 2.78
C ASP A 196 15.39 -1.98 3.78
N ASP A 197 15.19 -0.67 3.79
CA ASP A 197 14.19 0.00 4.64
C ASP A 197 12.76 -0.45 4.31
N VAL A 198 12.43 -0.59 3.02
CA VAL A 198 11.13 -1.09 2.58
C VAL A 198 10.95 -2.57 2.94
N LEU A 199 11.97 -3.39 2.71
CA LEU A 199 11.95 -4.81 3.04
C LEU A 199 11.79 -5.04 4.56
N ASP A 200 12.53 -4.33 5.39
CA ASP A 200 12.40 -4.41 6.85
C ASP A 200 11.03 -3.91 7.32
N GLY A 201 10.50 -2.88 6.66
CA GLY A 201 9.13 -2.44 6.86
C GLY A 201 8.11 -3.54 6.55
N PHE A 202 8.25 -4.24 5.43
CA PHE A 202 7.37 -5.34 5.06
C PHE A 202 7.49 -6.53 6.02
N ARG A 203 8.70 -6.88 6.47
CA ARG A 203 8.92 -7.89 7.52
C ARG A 203 8.21 -7.51 8.83
N PHE A 204 8.28 -6.25 9.23
CA PHE A 204 7.55 -5.75 10.39
C PHE A 204 6.03 -5.87 10.19
N LEU A 205 5.53 -5.58 8.99
CA LEU A 205 4.10 -5.56 8.68
C LEU A 205 3.51 -6.94 8.36
N MET A 206 4.34 -7.95 8.14
CA MET A 206 3.88 -9.30 7.80
C MET A 206 2.81 -9.88 8.74
N PRO A 207 2.91 -9.76 10.08
CA PRO A 207 1.85 -10.25 10.97
C PRO A 207 0.50 -9.53 10.78
N TYR A 208 0.50 -8.27 10.35
CA TYR A 208 -0.72 -7.52 10.04
C TYR A 208 -1.30 -7.95 8.71
N TYR A 209 -0.44 -8.12 7.69
CA TYR A 209 -0.86 -8.67 6.40
C TYR A 209 -1.55 -10.03 6.60
N GLN A 210 -0.90 -10.96 7.30
CA GLN A 210 -1.45 -12.29 7.57
C GLN A 210 -2.77 -12.24 8.35
N TYR A 211 -2.88 -11.37 9.35
CA TYR A 211 -4.12 -11.16 10.10
C TYR A 211 -5.26 -10.68 9.20
N LEU A 212 -4.98 -9.77 8.28
CA LEU A 212 -5.97 -9.24 7.33
C LEU A 212 -6.30 -10.25 6.23
N ASP A 213 -5.33 -10.96 5.70
CA ASP A 213 -5.52 -11.93 4.61
C ASP A 213 -6.39 -13.11 5.04
N THR A 214 -6.23 -13.57 6.26
CA THR A 214 -7.06 -14.66 6.82
C THR A 214 -8.53 -14.28 7.03
N LEU A 215 -8.92 -13.00 6.95
CA LEU A 215 -10.33 -12.58 7.01
C LEU A 215 -11.18 -13.18 5.87
N ALA A 216 -10.56 -13.50 4.74
CA ALA A 216 -11.27 -14.14 3.62
C ALA A 216 -11.93 -15.46 4.03
N GLY A 217 -11.26 -16.24 4.89
CA GLY A 217 -11.76 -17.53 5.39
C GLY A 217 -12.78 -17.46 6.55
N ASP A 218 -12.98 -16.29 7.14
CA ASP A 218 -13.96 -16.15 8.22
C ASP A 218 -15.41 -16.26 7.69
N MET A 219 -16.29 -16.80 8.50
CA MET A 219 -17.72 -16.80 8.20
C MET A 219 -18.27 -15.36 8.21
N GLU A 220 -19.23 -15.11 7.33
CA GLU A 220 -19.96 -13.86 7.41
C GLU A 220 -20.79 -13.81 8.71
N PRO A 221 -20.71 -12.72 9.48
CA PRO A 221 -21.54 -12.58 10.67
C PRO A 221 -23.01 -12.56 10.25
N ASN A 222 -23.85 -13.27 11.01
CA ASN A 222 -25.30 -13.23 10.82
C ASN A 222 -25.77 -11.75 10.90
N ARG A 223 -26.61 -11.37 9.94
CA ARG A 223 -27.21 -10.03 9.88
C ARG A 223 -28.18 -9.78 11.02
#